data_7014f5080bb7607687706579419bab5d
#
_entry.id   7014f5080bb7607687706579419bab5d
#
_cell.length_a   1.000
_cell.length_b   1.000
_cell.length_c   1.000
_cell.angle_alpha   90.00
_cell.angle_beta   90.00
_cell.angle_gamma   90.00
#
_symmetry.space_group_name_H-M   'P 1'
#
loop_
_entity.id
_entity.type
_entity.pdbx_description
1 polymer ?
#
loop_
_entity_poly.entity_id
_entity_poly.type
_entity_poly.pdbx_seq_one_letter_code
_entity_poly.pdbx_strand_id
1 'polypeptide(L)'
;MSNFFTDNADLGATLRRLDLARIVALREDEYAQARDFAYAPRDFEDALDSYERALEIAGDIAGEFVAPRAEAVDREGSALVGGEVCYAGGISESLERLRQADLMGITLPRRYGGLNFPVAVSVMIVEMISRADPALMNIFGLQDISETVNKFASEELKEAYLPRFASGEVTGSMALTEPEAGSDLQNVQLKATLGEDGVWRLNGVKRFITNGCGQVSLVLARSEEGTTDGRGLSMFLYERDEHMRIRRLEDKLGIHGSPTCELQFDEAPALLVGERRRGLTTYVMALMNGARLAIAAQAQGIAEAAYRAAAKYAGERIQFGAPIAELTAVKALLADMKVSIEAARALLYETALIVDLKEGLEHRIAQVQRLQEDAAGDATSRGAAAGLSHLAVDDPAAELKELRAELKRMNRLAGLYTPMAKACCTEMANQVTYDSLQVHGGSGYMRDFAVERHSRDARITNIYEGTTQLQVVAAIGGVLSGTLAGRLDEYEAGEHGATPELFERVRAARARLQAAVARVRELDDARFRDYHARRLVEMAIDVICGYLLVRDAQLDARRLLAARHFVAGMTGRVEGAAAMVLAGDPGELDVLSALTAD
;
A
#
# COMPACT_ATOMS: atom_id res chain seq x y z
N MET A 1 -22.99 -18.95 2.03
CA MET A 1 -22.36 -17.94 1.17
C MET A 1 -21.19 -17.32 1.93
N SER A 2 -20.02 -17.27 1.32
CA SER A 2 -18.79 -16.80 1.96
C SER A 2 -18.54 -15.34 1.52
N ASN A 3 -18.93 -14.38 2.34
CA ASN A 3 -18.65 -12.97 2.07
C ASN A 3 -17.47 -12.52 2.91
N PHE A 4 -16.37 -12.09 2.27
CA PHE A 4 -15.11 -11.80 2.93
C PHE A 4 -15.09 -10.51 3.76
N PHE A 5 -16.11 -9.69 3.65
CA PHE A 5 -16.34 -8.57 4.56
C PHE A 5 -17.12 -9.02 5.80
N THR A 6 -18.29 -9.63 5.62
CA THR A 6 -19.17 -9.98 6.74
C THR A 6 -18.68 -11.16 7.58
N ASP A 7 -17.84 -12.05 7.02
CA ASP A 7 -17.19 -13.13 7.77
C ASP A 7 -15.96 -12.65 8.57
N ASN A 8 -15.54 -11.39 8.39
CA ASN A 8 -14.40 -10.79 9.07
C ASN A 8 -14.84 -9.66 10.00
N ALA A 9 -15.17 -10.04 11.24
CA ALA A 9 -15.59 -9.09 12.27
C ALA A 9 -14.54 -7.97 12.52
N ASP A 10 -13.25 -8.21 12.20
CA ASP A 10 -12.20 -7.23 12.37
C ASP A 10 -12.28 -6.11 11.32
N LEU A 11 -12.63 -6.42 10.05
CA LEU A 11 -12.82 -5.40 9.02
C LEU A 11 -14.00 -4.49 9.32
N GLY A 12 -15.18 -5.07 9.64
CA GLY A 12 -16.36 -4.29 9.98
C GLY A 12 -16.16 -3.43 11.25
N ALA A 13 -15.47 -3.96 12.26
CA ALA A 13 -15.13 -3.18 13.45
C ALA A 13 -14.08 -2.09 13.14
N THR A 14 -13.15 -2.35 12.23
CA THR A 14 -12.16 -1.35 11.79
C THR A 14 -12.85 -0.19 11.09
N LEU A 15 -13.74 -0.44 10.12
CA LEU A 15 -14.46 0.62 9.41
C LEU A 15 -15.21 1.56 10.39
N ARG A 16 -15.94 0.99 11.35
CA ARG A 16 -16.69 1.77 12.35
C ARG A 16 -15.82 2.55 13.33
N ARG A 17 -14.57 2.13 13.52
CA ARG A 17 -13.60 2.79 14.42
C ARG A 17 -12.84 3.93 13.75
N LEU A 18 -12.64 3.86 12.42
CA LEU A 18 -11.87 4.87 11.72
C LEU A 18 -12.54 6.24 11.83
N ASP A 19 -11.77 7.25 12.20
CA ASP A 19 -12.24 8.65 12.19
C ASP A 19 -12.23 9.20 10.76
N LEU A 20 -13.27 8.86 10.03
CA LEU A 20 -13.44 9.23 8.62
C LEU A 20 -14.21 10.54 8.42
N ALA A 21 -14.84 11.10 9.45
CA ALA A 21 -15.77 12.21 9.27
C ALA A 21 -15.13 13.42 8.56
N ARG A 22 -13.97 13.86 9.04
CA ARG A 22 -13.23 14.97 8.43
C ARG A 22 -12.68 14.61 7.03
N ILE A 23 -12.21 13.38 6.87
CA ILE A 23 -11.69 12.88 5.58
C ILE A 23 -12.78 12.92 4.52
N VAL A 24 -13.97 12.42 4.87
CA VAL A 24 -15.11 12.39 3.96
C VAL A 24 -15.57 13.81 3.63
N ALA A 25 -15.69 14.72 4.62
CA ALA A 25 -16.06 16.11 4.38
C ALA A 25 -15.10 16.79 3.39
N LEU A 26 -13.77 16.64 3.59
CA LEU A 26 -12.76 17.18 2.67
C LEU A 26 -12.86 16.59 1.26
N ARG A 27 -13.13 15.29 1.14
CA ARG A 27 -13.17 14.57 -0.13
C ARG A 27 -14.46 14.83 -0.90
N GLU A 28 -15.57 15.07 -0.19
CA GLU A 28 -16.90 15.32 -0.75
C GLU A 28 -17.22 16.83 -0.89
N ASP A 29 -16.23 17.70 -0.74
CA ASP A 29 -16.41 19.15 -0.82
C ASP A 29 -17.51 19.66 0.13
N GLU A 30 -17.46 19.23 1.40
CA GLU A 30 -18.54 19.45 2.39
C GLU A 30 -19.90 18.94 1.88
N TYR A 31 -19.89 17.79 1.20
CA TYR A 31 -21.06 17.11 0.59
C TYR A 31 -21.72 17.89 -0.56
N ALA A 32 -21.04 18.87 -1.11
CA ALA A 32 -21.58 19.64 -2.23
C ALA A 32 -21.72 18.83 -3.51
N GLN A 33 -20.90 17.77 -3.68
CA GLN A 33 -20.95 16.90 -4.85
C GLN A 33 -22.31 16.17 -5.03
N ALA A 34 -23.11 16.05 -3.96
CA ALA A 34 -24.47 15.49 -4.04
C ALA A 34 -25.44 16.33 -4.90
N ARG A 35 -25.08 17.56 -5.26
CA ARG A 35 -25.86 18.41 -6.20
C ARG A 35 -25.67 17.98 -7.64
N ASP A 36 -24.49 17.48 -7.99
CA ASP A 36 -24.09 17.19 -9.36
C ASP A 36 -24.16 15.69 -9.67
N PHE A 37 -23.98 14.84 -8.66
CA PHE A 37 -23.92 13.39 -8.79
C PHE A 37 -24.93 12.71 -7.86
N ALA A 38 -25.92 12.04 -8.44
CA ALA A 38 -27.02 11.40 -7.70
C ALA A 38 -26.55 10.29 -6.72
N TYR A 39 -25.37 9.72 -6.95
CA TYR A 39 -24.75 8.69 -6.10
C TYR A 39 -23.70 9.24 -5.11
N ALA A 40 -23.48 10.56 -5.09
CA ALA A 40 -22.62 11.17 -4.09
C ALA A 40 -23.34 11.27 -2.73
N PRO A 41 -22.64 11.04 -1.61
CA PRO A 41 -23.26 11.08 -0.29
C PRO A 41 -23.70 12.50 0.08
N ARG A 42 -24.82 12.60 0.81
CA ARG A 42 -25.41 13.85 1.26
C ARG A 42 -24.91 14.28 2.62
N ASP A 43 -24.38 13.33 3.39
CA ASP A 43 -23.82 13.49 4.71
C ASP A 43 -22.89 12.30 5.06
N PHE A 44 -22.34 12.31 6.26
CA PHE A 44 -21.41 11.29 6.71
C PHE A 44 -22.05 9.90 6.88
N GLU A 45 -23.31 9.84 7.33
CA GLU A 45 -24.03 8.55 7.48
C GLU A 45 -24.31 7.91 6.13
N ASP A 46 -24.72 8.69 5.15
CA ASP A 46 -24.95 8.24 3.76
C ASP A 46 -23.63 7.77 3.11
N ALA A 47 -22.50 8.43 3.43
CA ALA A 47 -21.18 7.99 2.99
C ALA A 47 -20.80 6.63 3.59
N LEU A 48 -20.97 6.43 4.90
CA LEU A 48 -20.68 5.16 5.58
C LEU A 48 -21.54 4.03 5.03
N ASP A 49 -22.84 4.26 4.82
CA ASP A 49 -23.75 3.29 4.20
C ASP A 49 -23.29 2.89 2.81
N SER A 50 -22.79 3.84 2.02
CA SER A 50 -22.25 3.59 0.69
C SER A 50 -20.98 2.75 0.73
N TYR A 51 -20.08 3.03 1.70
CA TYR A 51 -18.86 2.26 1.91
C TYR A 51 -19.16 0.84 2.36
N GLU A 52 -20.06 0.64 3.34
CA GLU A 52 -20.46 -0.69 3.79
C GLU A 52 -21.04 -1.53 2.64
N ARG A 53 -21.93 -0.95 1.82
CA ARG A 53 -22.48 -1.64 0.64
C ARG A 53 -21.42 -2.05 -0.37
N ALA A 54 -20.49 -1.16 -0.69
CA ALA A 54 -19.40 -1.47 -1.62
C ALA A 54 -18.48 -2.57 -1.06
N LEU A 55 -18.19 -2.54 0.25
CA LEU A 55 -17.40 -3.58 0.92
C LEU A 55 -18.14 -4.92 0.96
N GLU A 56 -19.46 -4.94 1.16
CA GLU A 56 -20.27 -6.16 1.06
C GLU A 56 -20.24 -6.74 -0.35
N ILE A 57 -20.40 -5.90 -1.39
CA ILE A 57 -20.32 -6.33 -2.80
C ILE A 57 -18.92 -6.88 -3.11
N ALA A 58 -17.88 -6.18 -2.73
CA ALA A 58 -16.50 -6.62 -2.93
C ALA A 58 -16.21 -7.92 -2.16
N GLY A 59 -16.71 -8.03 -0.92
CA GLY A 59 -16.60 -9.23 -0.10
C GLY A 59 -17.31 -10.45 -0.68
N ASP A 60 -18.48 -10.25 -1.29
CA ASP A 60 -19.22 -11.30 -1.99
C ASP A 60 -18.47 -11.77 -3.24
N ILE A 61 -18.01 -10.82 -4.07
CA ILE A 61 -17.21 -11.15 -5.26
C ILE A 61 -15.93 -11.90 -4.85
N ALA A 62 -15.21 -11.43 -3.83
CA ALA A 62 -14.00 -12.07 -3.37
C ALA A 62 -14.25 -13.49 -2.85
N GLY A 63 -15.27 -13.67 -2.01
CA GLY A 63 -15.55 -14.95 -1.34
C GLY A 63 -16.24 -15.99 -2.21
N GLU A 64 -17.29 -15.59 -2.96
CA GLU A 64 -18.12 -16.51 -3.74
C GLU A 64 -17.60 -16.71 -5.17
N PHE A 65 -16.93 -15.70 -5.74
CA PHE A 65 -16.52 -15.76 -7.13
C PHE A 65 -15.01 -15.95 -7.31
N VAL A 66 -14.16 -15.13 -6.69
CA VAL A 66 -12.71 -15.15 -6.90
C VAL A 66 -12.05 -16.32 -6.19
N ALA A 67 -12.27 -16.48 -4.88
CA ALA A 67 -11.59 -17.49 -4.06
C ALA A 67 -11.73 -18.94 -4.59
N PRO A 68 -12.90 -19.39 -5.06
CA PRO A 68 -13.03 -20.74 -5.63
C PRO A 68 -12.23 -20.98 -6.91
N ARG A 69 -11.81 -19.90 -7.61
CA ARG A 69 -11.07 -19.98 -8.87
C ARG A 69 -9.56 -19.90 -8.70
N ALA A 70 -9.10 -19.39 -7.55
CA ALA A 70 -7.71 -19.02 -7.32
C ALA A 70 -6.71 -20.19 -7.46
N GLU A 71 -7.11 -21.41 -7.11
CA GLU A 71 -6.27 -22.60 -7.30
C GLU A 71 -6.10 -22.95 -8.78
N ALA A 72 -7.18 -22.88 -9.56
CA ALA A 72 -7.13 -23.12 -11.00
C ALA A 72 -6.29 -22.02 -11.69
N VAL A 73 -6.44 -20.78 -11.28
CA VAL A 73 -5.63 -19.63 -11.75
C VAL A 73 -4.15 -19.85 -11.50
N ASP A 74 -3.75 -20.29 -10.29
CA ASP A 74 -2.34 -20.57 -9.97
C ASP A 74 -1.77 -21.72 -10.83
N ARG A 75 -2.57 -22.74 -11.11
CA ARG A 75 -2.15 -23.88 -11.94
C ARG A 75 -2.06 -23.55 -13.42
N GLU A 76 -3.00 -22.78 -13.94
CA GLU A 76 -3.06 -22.36 -15.35
C GLU A 76 -1.98 -21.32 -15.65
N GLY A 77 -1.87 -20.30 -14.78
CA GLY A 77 -0.98 -19.16 -14.99
C GLY A 77 -1.35 -18.31 -16.19
N SER A 78 -0.52 -17.29 -16.46
CA SER A 78 -0.62 -16.48 -17.69
C SER A 78 0.30 -17.06 -18.78
N ALA A 79 -0.13 -17.02 -20.03
CA ALA A 79 0.60 -17.54 -21.18
C ALA A 79 0.88 -16.46 -22.23
N LEU A 80 2.03 -16.55 -22.92
CA LEU A 80 2.35 -15.72 -24.09
C LEU A 80 2.09 -16.53 -25.36
N VAL A 81 1.09 -16.14 -26.14
CA VAL A 81 0.66 -16.83 -27.35
C VAL A 81 0.64 -15.85 -28.52
N GLY A 82 1.44 -16.11 -29.53
CA GLY A 82 1.50 -15.24 -30.72
C GLY A 82 1.96 -13.80 -30.44
N GLY A 83 2.68 -13.56 -29.35
CA GLY A 83 3.11 -12.21 -28.92
C GLY A 83 2.11 -11.49 -27.99
N GLU A 84 0.96 -12.09 -27.73
CA GLU A 84 -0.08 -11.57 -26.84
C GLU A 84 -0.15 -12.38 -25.54
N VAL A 85 -0.43 -11.69 -24.43
CA VAL A 85 -0.65 -12.35 -23.14
C VAL A 85 -2.10 -12.80 -23.00
N CYS A 86 -2.26 -14.08 -22.73
CA CYS A 86 -3.52 -14.66 -22.31
C CYS A 86 -3.51 -14.79 -20.78
N TYR A 87 -4.44 -14.14 -20.09
CA TYR A 87 -4.66 -14.39 -18.67
C TYR A 87 -5.27 -15.78 -18.45
N ALA A 88 -5.04 -16.36 -17.28
CA ALA A 88 -5.84 -17.48 -16.83
C ALA A 88 -7.34 -17.11 -16.86
N GLY A 89 -8.20 -18.06 -17.22
CA GLY A 89 -9.63 -17.81 -17.41
C GLY A 89 -10.28 -17.16 -16.18
N GLY A 90 -9.95 -17.64 -14.98
CA GLY A 90 -10.46 -17.08 -13.73
C GLY A 90 -10.04 -15.63 -13.46
N ILE A 91 -8.90 -15.16 -13.97
CA ILE A 91 -8.49 -13.75 -13.90
C ILE A 91 -9.40 -12.89 -14.76
N SER A 92 -9.58 -13.27 -16.05
CA SER A 92 -10.42 -12.51 -16.98
C SER A 92 -11.87 -12.39 -16.49
N GLU A 93 -12.43 -13.51 -16.00
CA GLU A 93 -13.79 -13.53 -15.43
C GLU A 93 -13.91 -12.65 -14.18
N SER A 94 -12.89 -12.66 -13.32
CA SER A 94 -12.88 -11.88 -12.08
C SER A 94 -12.75 -10.37 -12.35
N LEU A 95 -11.91 -9.97 -13.30
CA LEU A 95 -11.79 -8.56 -13.74
C LEU A 95 -13.12 -8.07 -14.32
N GLU A 96 -13.79 -8.88 -15.14
CA GLU A 96 -15.10 -8.55 -15.69
C GLU A 96 -16.15 -8.39 -14.56
N ARG A 97 -16.09 -9.24 -13.53
CA ARG A 97 -17.01 -9.16 -12.39
C ARG A 97 -16.80 -7.90 -11.56
N LEU A 98 -15.53 -7.50 -11.35
CA LEU A 98 -15.18 -6.24 -10.66
C LEU A 98 -15.60 -5.02 -11.49
N ARG A 99 -15.44 -5.08 -12.82
CA ARG A 99 -15.87 -4.04 -13.75
C ARG A 99 -17.40 -3.83 -13.70
N GLN A 100 -18.17 -4.93 -13.72
CA GLN A 100 -19.64 -4.89 -13.63
C GLN A 100 -20.17 -4.35 -12.30
N ALA A 101 -19.35 -4.38 -11.26
CA ALA A 101 -19.65 -3.85 -9.94
C ALA A 101 -19.13 -2.40 -9.72
N ASP A 102 -18.65 -1.73 -10.77
CA ASP A 102 -18.07 -0.38 -10.75
C ASP A 102 -16.89 -0.21 -9.76
N LEU A 103 -16.14 -1.32 -9.49
CA LEU A 103 -15.03 -1.31 -8.53
C LEU A 103 -13.67 -0.97 -9.16
N MET A 104 -13.60 -0.59 -10.45
CA MET A 104 -12.33 -0.31 -11.12
C MET A 104 -11.82 1.13 -10.87
N GLY A 105 -12.70 2.05 -10.50
CA GLY A 105 -12.38 3.46 -10.24
C GLY A 105 -12.72 3.90 -8.81
N ILE A 106 -12.39 3.10 -7.79
CA ILE A 106 -12.83 3.31 -6.40
C ILE A 106 -12.46 4.69 -5.86
N THR A 107 -11.21 5.11 -6.05
CA THR A 107 -10.67 6.37 -5.52
C THR A 107 -10.80 7.54 -6.48
N LEU A 108 -11.00 7.27 -7.78
CA LEU A 108 -11.08 8.29 -8.82
C LEU A 108 -12.26 9.26 -8.60
N PRO A 109 -12.07 10.54 -8.97
CA PRO A 109 -13.14 11.54 -8.88
C PRO A 109 -14.38 11.16 -9.70
N ARG A 110 -15.57 11.52 -9.18
CA ARG A 110 -16.87 11.24 -9.84
C ARG A 110 -16.99 11.86 -11.23
N ARG A 111 -16.37 13.01 -11.47
CA ARG A 111 -16.35 13.65 -12.79
C ARG A 111 -15.77 12.77 -13.91
N TYR A 112 -14.99 11.76 -13.53
CA TYR A 112 -14.43 10.76 -14.44
C TYR A 112 -15.10 9.38 -14.33
N GLY A 113 -16.23 9.29 -13.60
CA GLY A 113 -16.97 8.04 -13.41
C GLY A 113 -16.51 7.19 -12.24
N GLY A 114 -15.61 7.70 -11.40
CA GLY A 114 -15.14 7.01 -10.19
C GLY A 114 -16.12 7.12 -9.02
N LEU A 115 -15.81 6.42 -7.92
CA LEU A 115 -16.63 6.43 -6.70
C LEU A 115 -16.18 7.51 -5.70
N ASN A 116 -14.99 8.07 -5.86
CA ASN A 116 -14.40 9.05 -4.95
C ASN A 116 -14.25 8.57 -3.50
N PHE A 117 -14.07 7.25 -3.29
CA PHE A 117 -13.96 6.67 -1.94
C PHE A 117 -12.60 6.95 -1.29
N PRO A 118 -12.54 7.03 0.05
CA PRO A 118 -11.28 7.13 0.78
C PRO A 118 -10.34 5.96 0.50
N VAL A 119 -9.04 6.23 0.59
CA VAL A 119 -7.97 5.22 0.46
C VAL A 119 -8.18 4.09 1.48
N ALA A 120 -8.62 4.40 2.70
CA ALA A 120 -8.90 3.39 3.73
C ALA A 120 -9.94 2.35 3.26
N VAL A 121 -10.97 2.75 2.53
CA VAL A 121 -12.00 1.85 1.99
C VAL A 121 -11.42 1.02 0.82
N SER A 122 -10.65 1.65 -0.07
CA SER A 122 -9.94 0.96 -1.14
C SER A 122 -8.98 -0.12 -0.59
N VAL A 123 -8.24 0.19 0.47
CA VAL A 123 -7.35 -0.75 1.17
C VAL A 123 -8.11 -1.97 1.71
N MET A 124 -9.34 -1.80 2.22
CA MET A 124 -10.19 -2.92 2.66
C MET A 124 -10.59 -3.83 1.49
N ILE A 125 -10.94 -3.24 0.34
CA ILE A 125 -11.25 -4.01 -0.87
C ILE A 125 -10.02 -4.78 -1.36
N VAL A 126 -8.86 -4.13 -1.40
CA VAL A 126 -7.59 -4.77 -1.78
C VAL A 126 -7.23 -5.92 -0.82
N GLU A 127 -7.42 -5.76 0.50
CA GLU A 127 -7.23 -6.84 1.48
C GLU A 127 -8.13 -8.06 1.19
N MET A 128 -9.42 -7.84 0.90
CA MET A 128 -10.36 -8.91 0.60
C MET A 128 -10.07 -9.63 -0.73
N ILE A 129 -9.76 -8.88 -1.78
CA ILE A 129 -9.36 -9.46 -3.08
C ILE A 129 -8.07 -10.27 -2.92
N SER A 130 -7.12 -9.77 -2.15
CA SER A 130 -5.83 -10.45 -1.89
C SER A 130 -6.00 -11.71 -1.05
N ARG A 131 -6.98 -11.73 -0.13
CA ARG A 131 -7.36 -12.93 0.61
C ARG A 131 -7.93 -14.01 -0.33
N ALA A 132 -8.60 -13.61 -1.40
CA ALA A 132 -9.14 -14.50 -2.40
C ALA A 132 -8.06 -14.96 -3.40
N ASP A 133 -7.41 -14.02 -4.08
CA ASP A 133 -6.36 -14.25 -5.07
C ASP A 133 -5.39 -13.07 -5.16
N PRO A 134 -4.16 -13.20 -4.63
CA PRO A 134 -3.14 -12.16 -4.71
C PRO A 134 -2.69 -11.85 -6.14
N ALA A 135 -2.82 -12.79 -7.09
CA ALA A 135 -2.47 -12.58 -8.48
C ALA A 135 -3.48 -11.64 -9.17
N LEU A 136 -4.77 -11.80 -8.90
CA LEU A 136 -5.81 -10.87 -9.35
C LEU A 136 -5.57 -9.47 -8.78
N MET A 137 -5.24 -9.38 -7.47
CA MET A 137 -4.96 -8.11 -6.83
C MET A 137 -3.86 -7.32 -7.56
N ASN A 138 -2.81 -7.96 -8.06
CA ASN A 138 -1.75 -7.26 -8.77
C ASN A 138 -2.26 -6.52 -10.02
N ILE A 139 -3.23 -7.08 -10.74
CA ILE A 139 -3.81 -6.44 -11.93
C ILE A 139 -4.81 -5.35 -11.50
N PHE A 140 -5.68 -5.68 -10.55
CA PHE A 140 -6.67 -4.77 -9.99
C PHE A 140 -6.02 -3.56 -9.32
N GLY A 141 -5.00 -3.77 -8.48
CA GLY A 141 -4.29 -2.69 -7.79
C GLY A 141 -3.50 -1.76 -8.72
N LEU A 142 -3.17 -2.21 -9.94
CA LEU A 142 -2.52 -1.35 -10.93
C LEU A 142 -3.47 -0.33 -11.58
N GLN A 143 -4.78 -0.39 -11.32
CA GLN A 143 -5.68 0.72 -11.65
C GLN A 143 -5.26 2.02 -10.94
N ASP A 144 -4.55 1.93 -9.81
CA ASP A 144 -4.04 3.08 -9.05
C ASP A 144 -3.01 3.93 -9.81
N ILE A 145 -2.47 3.48 -10.96
CA ILE A 145 -1.67 4.38 -11.82
C ILE A 145 -2.50 5.57 -12.30
N SER A 146 -3.82 5.41 -12.39
CA SER A 146 -4.76 6.46 -12.73
C SER A 146 -4.75 7.62 -11.72
N GLU A 147 -4.45 7.36 -10.44
CA GLU A 147 -4.27 8.45 -9.45
C GLU A 147 -3.05 9.32 -9.75
N THR A 148 -1.98 8.72 -10.29
CA THR A 148 -0.82 9.50 -10.75
C THR A 148 -1.19 10.37 -11.96
N VAL A 149 -1.99 9.84 -12.88
CA VAL A 149 -2.53 10.61 -14.02
C VAL A 149 -3.45 11.73 -13.51
N ASN A 150 -4.37 11.43 -12.59
CA ASN A 150 -5.28 12.40 -11.97
C ASN A 150 -4.52 13.54 -11.29
N LYS A 151 -3.41 13.24 -10.63
CA LYS A 151 -2.66 14.21 -9.83
C LYS A 151 -1.73 15.10 -10.66
N PHE A 152 -1.12 14.57 -11.71
CA PHE A 152 0.01 15.21 -12.38
C PHE A 152 -0.15 15.44 -13.89
N ALA A 153 -1.09 14.77 -14.56
CA ALA A 153 -1.27 14.93 -16.00
C ALA A 153 -2.04 16.23 -16.35
N SER A 154 -1.97 16.64 -17.62
CA SER A 154 -2.81 17.73 -18.14
C SER A 154 -4.30 17.35 -18.13
N GLU A 155 -5.18 18.34 -18.19
CA GLU A 155 -6.64 18.06 -18.20
C GLU A 155 -7.03 17.22 -19.43
N GLU A 156 -6.40 17.45 -20.61
CA GLU A 156 -6.66 16.64 -21.81
C GLU A 156 -6.35 15.15 -21.57
N LEU A 157 -5.24 14.84 -20.88
CA LEU A 157 -4.89 13.46 -20.56
C LEU A 157 -5.83 12.87 -19.52
N LYS A 158 -6.24 13.65 -18.52
CA LYS A 158 -7.21 13.21 -17.52
C LYS A 158 -8.55 12.87 -18.16
N GLU A 159 -9.07 13.75 -19.01
CA GLU A 159 -10.33 13.53 -19.73
C GLU A 159 -10.29 12.33 -20.68
N ALA A 160 -9.14 12.10 -21.32
CA ALA A 160 -8.97 10.98 -22.25
C ALA A 160 -8.84 9.62 -21.54
N TYR A 161 -8.19 9.55 -20.38
CA TYR A 161 -7.80 8.25 -19.80
C TYR A 161 -8.54 7.88 -18.52
N LEU A 162 -8.87 8.84 -17.64
CA LEU A 162 -9.48 8.52 -16.34
C LEU A 162 -10.86 7.85 -16.45
N PRO A 163 -11.75 8.26 -17.37
CA PRO A 163 -13.03 7.54 -17.55
C PRO A 163 -12.83 6.08 -17.99
N ARG A 164 -11.82 5.80 -18.81
CA ARG A 164 -11.48 4.45 -19.27
C ARG A 164 -10.94 3.56 -18.15
N PHE A 165 -10.15 4.15 -17.22
CA PHE A 165 -9.75 3.47 -15.99
C PHE A 165 -10.94 3.23 -15.06
N ALA A 166 -11.77 4.23 -14.83
CA ALA A 166 -12.92 4.13 -13.93
C ALA A 166 -13.93 3.06 -14.40
N SER A 167 -14.19 2.97 -15.70
CA SER A 167 -15.05 1.94 -16.28
C SER A 167 -14.40 0.54 -16.37
N GLY A 168 -13.08 0.44 -16.19
CA GLY A 168 -12.33 -0.79 -16.40
C GLY A 168 -12.17 -1.18 -17.88
N GLU A 169 -12.39 -0.26 -18.82
CA GLU A 169 -12.09 -0.46 -20.25
C GLU A 169 -10.59 -0.76 -20.46
N VAL A 170 -9.74 -0.11 -19.68
CA VAL A 170 -8.30 -0.30 -19.71
C VAL A 170 -7.75 -0.80 -18.37
N THR A 171 -6.68 -1.58 -18.43
CA THR A 171 -5.87 -1.94 -17.27
C THR A 171 -4.49 -1.30 -17.36
N GLY A 172 -3.90 -1.03 -16.19
CA GLY A 172 -2.66 -0.30 -16.08
C GLY A 172 -1.41 -1.15 -15.87
N SER A 173 -0.24 -0.56 -16.13
CA SER A 173 1.05 -1.08 -15.68
C SER A 173 2.03 0.03 -15.30
N MET A 174 3.02 -0.30 -14.44
CA MET A 174 4.13 0.58 -14.06
C MET A 174 5.42 0.07 -14.69
N ALA A 175 5.87 0.67 -15.77
CA ALA A 175 7.08 0.29 -16.49
C ALA A 175 8.30 1.08 -15.97
N LEU A 176 8.78 0.73 -14.77
CA LEU A 176 9.87 1.43 -14.10
C LEU A 176 11.20 0.67 -14.22
N THR A 177 11.21 -0.58 -13.80
CA THR A 177 12.40 -1.43 -13.62
C THR A 177 13.05 -1.86 -14.94
N GLU A 178 14.38 -1.90 -14.93
CA GLU A 178 15.21 -2.44 -16.01
C GLU A 178 16.14 -3.54 -15.47
N PRO A 179 16.81 -4.35 -16.34
CA PRO A 179 17.72 -5.40 -15.88
C PRO A 179 18.76 -4.93 -14.87
N GLU A 180 19.35 -3.74 -15.07
CA GLU A 180 20.40 -3.17 -14.21
C GLU A 180 19.89 -2.04 -13.30
N ALA A 181 18.60 -1.74 -13.29
CA ALA A 181 17.99 -0.66 -12.51
C ALA A 181 16.69 -1.11 -11.85
N GLY A 182 16.80 -1.81 -10.71
CA GLY A 182 15.69 -2.24 -9.87
C GLY A 182 15.52 -1.35 -8.64
N SER A 183 16.37 -1.53 -7.63
CA SER A 183 16.37 -0.69 -6.42
C SER A 183 16.89 0.72 -6.68
N ASP A 184 17.89 0.84 -7.55
CA ASP A 184 18.46 2.14 -7.95
C ASP A 184 17.90 2.59 -9.31
N LEU A 185 16.70 3.15 -9.28
CA LEU A 185 16.02 3.66 -10.48
C LEU A 185 16.69 4.90 -11.11
N GLN A 186 17.70 5.50 -10.47
CA GLN A 186 18.47 6.58 -11.08
C GLN A 186 19.23 6.10 -12.32
N ASN A 187 19.57 4.80 -12.36
CA ASN A 187 20.32 4.17 -13.44
C ASN A 187 19.46 3.72 -14.63
N VAL A 188 18.18 4.07 -14.68
CA VAL A 188 17.30 3.79 -15.82
C VAL A 188 17.90 4.32 -17.11
N GLN A 189 17.98 3.48 -18.14
CA GLN A 189 18.62 3.75 -19.43
C GLN A 189 17.63 3.87 -20.59
N LEU A 190 16.38 3.38 -20.46
CA LEU A 190 15.37 3.54 -21.50
C LEU A 190 15.25 5.01 -21.86
N LYS A 191 15.42 5.33 -23.15
CA LYS A 191 15.48 6.71 -23.65
C LYS A 191 14.09 7.18 -24.07
N ALA A 192 13.82 8.47 -23.83
CA ALA A 192 12.71 9.21 -24.42
C ALA A 192 13.29 10.35 -25.25
N THR A 193 13.06 10.36 -26.55
CA THR A 193 13.54 11.38 -27.49
C THR A 193 12.37 12.16 -28.06
N LEU A 194 12.46 13.48 -28.02
CA LEU A 194 11.45 14.36 -28.64
C LEU A 194 11.77 14.51 -30.13
N GLY A 195 10.87 14.04 -30.99
CA GLY A 195 10.98 14.19 -32.43
C GLY A 195 10.73 15.62 -32.91
N GLU A 196 11.11 15.93 -34.16
CA GLU A 196 10.83 17.23 -34.81
C GLU A 196 9.31 17.50 -34.95
N ASP A 197 8.52 16.44 -34.97
CA ASP A 197 7.04 16.46 -34.99
C ASP A 197 6.41 16.74 -33.62
N GLY A 198 7.22 16.93 -32.58
CA GLY A 198 6.75 17.21 -31.23
C GLY A 198 6.30 15.95 -30.45
N VAL A 199 6.48 14.74 -31.02
CA VAL A 199 6.11 13.47 -30.37
C VAL A 199 7.31 12.88 -29.63
N TRP A 200 7.10 12.49 -28.38
CA TRP A 200 8.09 11.71 -27.63
C TRP A 200 8.10 10.25 -28.09
N ARG A 201 9.28 9.68 -28.25
CA ARG A 201 9.49 8.27 -28.63
C ARG A 201 10.34 7.55 -27.60
N LEU A 202 9.84 6.40 -27.16
CA LEU A 202 10.50 5.55 -26.17
C LEU A 202 11.30 4.46 -26.88
N ASN A 203 12.55 4.25 -26.42
CA ASN A 203 13.47 3.23 -26.95
C ASN A 203 14.21 2.53 -25.80
N GLY A 204 14.08 1.20 -25.71
CA GLY A 204 14.77 0.40 -24.71
C GLY A 204 13.95 -0.75 -24.15
N VAL A 205 14.43 -1.33 -23.04
CA VAL A 205 13.85 -2.52 -22.42
C VAL A 205 13.41 -2.22 -20.98
N LYS A 206 12.23 -2.68 -20.63
CA LYS A 206 11.75 -2.76 -19.25
C LYS A 206 11.58 -4.22 -18.83
N ARG A 207 11.87 -4.54 -17.57
CA ARG A 207 11.83 -5.91 -17.08
C ARG A 207 11.07 -6.02 -15.76
N PHE A 208 10.51 -7.20 -15.50
CA PHE A 208 9.68 -7.48 -14.32
C PHE A 208 8.43 -6.62 -14.23
N ILE A 209 7.83 -6.25 -15.37
CA ILE A 209 6.68 -5.37 -15.39
C ILE A 209 5.40 -6.16 -15.19
N THR A 210 4.81 -6.02 -14.01
CA THR A 210 3.52 -6.60 -13.68
C THR A 210 2.45 -6.02 -14.59
N ASN A 211 1.63 -6.90 -15.16
CA ASN A 211 0.61 -6.54 -16.13
C ASN A 211 1.14 -5.68 -17.29
N GLY A 212 2.38 -5.93 -17.73
CA GLY A 212 2.99 -5.20 -18.86
C GLY A 212 2.26 -5.37 -20.19
N CYS A 213 1.26 -6.24 -20.23
CA CYS A 213 0.32 -6.40 -21.33
C CYS A 213 -0.90 -5.43 -21.22
N GLY A 214 -1.03 -4.70 -20.14
CA GLY A 214 -2.10 -3.71 -19.95
C GLY A 214 -2.12 -2.66 -21.05
N GLN A 215 -3.30 -2.07 -21.28
CA GLN A 215 -3.50 -1.12 -22.37
C GLN A 215 -2.73 0.18 -22.15
N VAL A 216 -2.59 0.61 -20.89
CA VAL A 216 -1.94 1.89 -20.55
C VAL A 216 -0.80 1.65 -19.56
N SER A 217 0.36 2.23 -19.84
CA SER A 217 1.54 2.14 -18.99
C SER A 217 2.04 3.50 -18.57
N LEU A 218 2.44 3.66 -17.30
CA LEU A 218 3.31 4.75 -16.88
C LEU A 218 4.76 4.31 -16.99
N VAL A 219 5.51 4.96 -17.87
CA VAL A 219 6.89 4.58 -18.21
C VAL A 219 7.88 5.62 -17.71
N LEU A 220 8.83 5.20 -16.87
CA LEU A 220 9.95 6.03 -16.46
C LEU A 220 11.05 5.95 -17.52
N ALA A 221 11.46 7.09 -18.09
CA ALA A 221 12.45 7.14 -19.15
C ALA A 221 13.40 8.32 -19.00
N ARG A 222 14.61 8.17 -19.53
CA ARG A 222 15.62 9.23 -19.60
C ARG A 222 15.32 10.16 -20.76
N SER A 223 14.88 11.37 -20.42
CA SER A 223 14.52 12.43 -21.40
C SER A 223 15.61 13.49 -21.57
N GLU A 224 16.67 13.45 -20.72
CA GLU A 224 17.75 14.43 -20.77
C GLU A 224 19.07 13.75 -21.16
N GLU A 225 19.63 14.15 -22.28
CA GLU A 225 20.93 13.66 -22.73
C GLU A 225 22.06 14.06 -21.76
N GLY A 226 23.06 13.22 -21.64
CA GLY A 226 24.25 13.46 -20.82
C GLY A 226 24.01 13.45 -19.31
N THR A 227 22.81 13.06 -18.84
CA THR A 227 22.51 12.91 -17.43
C THR A 227 22.65 11.45 -16.96
N THR A 228 23.12 11.24 -15.72
CA THR A 228 23.29 9.93 -15.11
C THR A 228 22.52 9.78 -13.80
N ASP A 229 21.83 10.82 -13.35
CA ASP A 229 21.07 10.86 -12.10
C ASP A 229 19.55 10.91 -12.34
N GLY A 230 18.77 10.88 -11.25
CA GLY A 230 17.31 10.90 -11.29
C GLY A 230 16.70 12.19 -11.87
N ARG A 231 17.49 13.29 -11.97
CA ARG A 231 17.04 14.57 -12.57
C ARG A 231 16.96 14.50 -14.09
N GLY A 232 17.54 13.48 -14.71
CA GLY A 232 17.42 13.25 -16.15
C GLY A 232 16.19 12.43 -16.54
N LEU A 233 15.35 12.01 -15.57
CA LEU A 233 14.23 11.11 -15.78
C LEU A 233 12.89 11.85 -15.80
N SER A 234 12.05 11.50 -16.76
CA SER A 234 10.66 11.98 -16.89
C SER A 234 9.68 10.81 -16.92
N MET A 235 8.41 11.09 -16.65
CA MET A 235 7.34 10.09 -16.68
C MET A 235 6.53 10.27 -17.96
N PHE A 236 6.23 9.14 -18.61
CA PHE A 236 5.45 9.11 -19.84
C PHE A 236 4.25 8.18 -19.68
N LEU A 237 3.12 8.57 -20.24
CA LEU A 237 1.98 7.71 -20.46
C LEU A 237 2.13 7.10 -21.85
N TYR A 238 2.09 5.79 -21.92
CA TYR A 238 2.14 5.02 -23.14
C TYR A 238 0.85 4.19 -23.29
N GLU A 239 0.17 4.35 -24.39
CA GLU A 239 -0.92 3.47 -24.79
C GLU A 239 -0.38 2.40 -25.74
N ARG A 240 -0.68 1.14 -25.44
CA ARG A 240 -0.11 -0.01 -26.11
C ARG A 240 -0.46 -0.04 -27.61
N ASP A 241 0.56 -0.14 -28.44
CA ASP A 241 0.50 -0.26 -29.89
C ASP A 241 1.56 -1.27 -30.43
N GLU A 242 1.79 -1.29 -31.73
CA GLU A 242 2.77 -2.15 -32.40
C GLU A 242 4.24 -1.80 -32.11
N HIS A 243 4.52 -0.63 -31.54
CA HIS A 243 5.87 -0.19 -31.18
C HIS A 243 6.39 -0.79 -29.87
N MET A 244 5.51 -1.47 -29.10
CA MET A 244 5.90 -2.23 -27.92
C MET A 244 5.61 -3.71 -28.09
N ARG A 245 6.61 -4.54 -27.87
CA ARG A 245 6.47 -5.99 -27.88
C ARG A 245 6.81 -6.61 -26.54
N ILE A 246 6.07 -7.61 -26.16
CA ILE A 246 6.35 -8.45 -24.99
C ILE A 246 7.33 -9.52 -25.42
N ARG A 247 8.57 -9.47 -24.88
CA ARG A 247 9.63 -10.42 -25.23
C ARG A 247 9.42 -11.78 -24.58
N ARG A 248 8.93 -11.77 -23.34
CA ARG A 248 8.63 -12.97 -22.56
C ARG A 248 7.79 -12.65 -21.33
N LEU A 249 7.19 -13.69 -20.75
CA LEU A 249 6.72 -13.71 -19.38
C LEU A 249 7.79 -14.31 -18.47
N GLU A 250 7.92 -13.76 -17.25
CA GLU A 250 8.84 -14.30 -16.24
C GLU A 250 8.22 -15.53 -15.57
N ASP A 251 9.01 -16.59 -15.46
CA ASP A 251 8.67 -17.77 -14.67
C ASP A 251 8.91 -17.48 -13.19
N LYS A 252 7.87 -17.57 -12.35
CA LYS A 252 7.87 -17.05 -10.98
C LYS A 252 7.60 -18.14 -9.95
N LEU A 253 8.02 -17.88 -8.72
CA LEU A 253 7.74 -18.74 -7.57
C LEU A 253 6.23 -18.83 -7.24
N GLY A 254 5.52 -17.70 -7.30
CA GLY A 254 4.09 -17.58 -6.98
C GLY A 254 3.42 -16.50 -7.80
N ILE A 255 2.17 -16.17 -7.45
CA ILE A 255 1.30 -15.21 -8.16
C ILE A 255 1.24 -15.47 -9.68
N HIS A 256 1.09 -16.74 -10.06
CA HIS A 256 1.20 -17.17 -11.47
C HIS A 256 0.12 -16.57 -12.38
N GLY A 257 -1.07 -16.28 -11.82
CA GLY A 257 -2.16 -15.64 -12.57
C GLY A 257 -1.86 -14.19 -13.00
N SER A 258 -0.87 -13.52 -12.37
CA SER A 258 -0.45 -12.17 -12.72
C SER A 258 0.70 -12.22 -13.72
N PRO A 259 0.54 -11.73 -14.97
CA PRO A 259 1.64 -11.72 -15.94
C PRO A 259 2.71 -10.73 -15.51
N THR A 260 3.96 -11.13 -15.58
CA THR A 260 5.12 -10.28 -15.35
C THR A 260 5.97 -10.29 -16.60
N CYS A 261 6.06 -9.15 -17.28
CA CYS A 261 6.54 -9.04 -18.65
C CYS A 261 7.95 -8.44 -18.72
N GLU A 262 8.71 -8.86 -19.75
CA GLU A 262 9.83 -8.10 -20.28
C GLU A 262 9.34 -7.39 -21.56
N LEU A 263 9.44 -6.04 -21.56
CA LEU A 263 8.92 -5.16 -22.60
C LEU A 263 10.06 -4.56 -23.43
N GLN A 264 9.90 -4.56 -24.73
CA GLN A 264 10.80 -3.87 -25.67
C GLN A 264 10.03 -2.74 -26.34
N PHE A 265 10.49 -1.52 -26.18
CA PHE A 265 10.01 -0.32 -26.86
C PHE A 265 10.92 0.02 -28.04
N ASP A 266 10.32 0.32 -29.19
CA ASP A 266 11.03 0.65 -30.43
C ASP A 266 10.29 1.81 -31.13
N GLU A 267 10.83 3.03 -31.02
CA GLU A 267 10.21 4.28 -31.50
C GLU A 267 8.75 4.45 -30.98
N ALA A 268 8.45 3.96 -29.77
CA ALA A 268 7.09 3.92 -29.22
C ALA A 268 6.61 5.34 -28.86
N PRO A 269 5.51 5.85 -29.48
CA PRO A 269 5.01 7.20 -29.22
C PRO A 269 4.42 7.26 -27.82
N ALA A 270 4.76 8.32 -27.07
CA ALA A 270 4.33 8.47 -25.70
C ALA A 270 4.01 9.92 -25.33
N LEU A 271 3.19 10.11 -24.31
CA LEU A 271 2.72 11.41 -23.85
C LEU A 271 3.42 11.76 -22.53
N LEU A 272 3.98 12.97 -22.44
CA LEU A 272 4.64 13.41 -21.21
C LEU A 272 3.60 13.62 -20.10
N VAL A 273 3.84 13.03 -18.93
CA VAL A 273 3.03 13.29 -17.73
C VAL A 273 3.69 14.36 -16.90
N GLY A 274 2.98 15.48 -16.73
CA GLY A 274 3.46 16.62 -15.95
C GLY A 274 4.69 17.30 -16.57
N GLU A 275 5.68 17.63 -15.73
CA GLU A 275 6.89 18.35 -16.14
C GLU A 275 8.06 17.40 -16.40
N ARG A 276 8.91 17.74 -17.37
CA ARG A 276 10.19 17.05 -17.60
C ARG A 276 11.05 17.06 -16.34
N ARG A 277 11.92 16.06 -16.20
CA ARG A 277 12.93 15.96 -15.14
C ARG A 277 12.37 15.72 -13.74
N ARG A 278 11.06 15.53 -13.61
CA ARG A 278 10.38 15.22 -12.33
C ARG A 278 9.92 13.78 -12.21
N GLY A 279 10.22 12.93 -13.19
CA GLY A 279 9.76 11.55 -13.25
C GLY A 279 10.06 10.77 -11.99
N LEU A 280 11.33 10.67 -11.59
CA LEU A 280 11.74 9.91 -10.41
C LEU A 280 11.42 10.65 -9.10
N THR A 281 11.84 11.90 -9.00
CA THR A 281 11.84 12.64 -7.72
C THR A 281 10.45 13.03 -7.23
N THR A 282 9.46 13.09 -8.13
CA THR A 282 8.10 13.52 -7.82
C THR A 282 7.08 12.42 -8.16
N TYR A 283 7.00 12.01 -9.43
CA TYR A 283 5.89 11.17 -9.90
C TYR A 283 6.05 9.71 -9.48
N VAL A 284 7.26 9.13 -9.64
CA VAL A 284 7.53 7.77 -9.14
C VAL A 284 7.41 7.70 -7.62
N MET A 285 7.86 8.72 -6.89
CA MET A 285 7.73 8.72 -5.42
C MET A 285 6.27 8.75 -4.96
N ALA A 286 5.41 9.51 -5.65
CA ALA A 286 3.97 9.50 -5.36
C ALA A 286 3.33 8.15 -5.70
N LEU A 287 3.58 7.64 -6.91
CA LEU A 287 3.12 6.34 -7.39
C LEU A 287 3.53 5.19 -6.46
N MET A 288 4.81 5.15 -6.06
CA MET A 288 5.34 4.13 -5.15
C MET A 288 4.74 4.18 -3.75
N ASN A 289 4.32 5.33 -3.26
CA ASN A 289 3.66 5.42 -1.94
C ASN A 289 2.27 4.79 -1.96
N GLY A 290 1.49 4.99 -3.02
CA GLY A 290 0.21 4.28 -3.23
C GLY A 290 0.43 2.77 -3.35
N ALA A 291 1.35 2.36 -4.24
CA ALA A 291 1.69 0.95 -4.43
C ALA A 291 2.16 0.25 -3.15
N ARG A 292 2.98 0.90 -2.30
CA ARG A 292 3.41 0.35 -1.00
C ARG A 292 2.24 0.04 -0.07
N LEU A 293 1.25 0.93 -0.02
CA LEU A 293 0.06 0.73 0.80
C LEU A 293 -0.80 -0.42 0.27
N ALA A 294 -0.98 -0.51 -1.05
CA ALA A 294 -1.67 -1.61 -1.70
C ALA A 294 -0.97 -2.97 -1.45
N ILE A 295 0.37 -3.01 -1.49
CA ILE A 295 1.14 -4.23 -1.18
C ILE A 295 1.06 -4.59 0.31
N ALA A 296 1.00 -3.62 1.21
CA ALA A 296 0.74 -3.89 2.63
C ALA A 296 -0.64 -4.55 2.83
N ALA A 297 -1.67 -4.07 2.14
CA ALA A 297 -3.01 -4.67 2.14
C ALA A 297 -3.03 -6.05 1.47
N GLN A 298 -2.27 -6.24 0.39
CA GLN A 298 -2.11 -7.56 -0.24
C GLN A 298 -1.51 -8.57 0.73
N ALA A 299 -0.44 -8.22 1.40
CA ALA A 299 0.20 -9.07 2.40
C ALA A 299 -0.76 -9.41 3.55
N GLN A 300 -1.55 -8.42 3.99
CA GLN A 300 -2.58 -8.59 5.02
C GLN A 300 -3.64 -9.62 4.60
N GLY A 301 -4.13 -9.55 3.36
CA GLY A 301 -5.09 -10.51 2.82
C GLY A 301 -4.53 -11.93 2.71
N ILE A 302 -3.28 -12.08 2.23
CA ILE A 302 -2.61 -13.39 2.16
C ILE A 302 -2.45 -14.01 3.55
N ALA A 303 -2.03 -13.21 4.55
CA ALA A 303 -1.87 -13.67 5.93
C ALA A 303 -3.21 -14.13 6.54
N GLU A 304 -4.29 -13.38 6.30
CA GLU A 304 -5.64 -13.74 6.75
C GLU A 304 -6.09 -15.07 6.13
N ALA A 305 -5.84 -15.28 4.83
CA ALA A 305 -6.16 -16.55 4.16
C ALA A 305 -5.39 -17.72 4.75
N ALA A 306 -4.08 -17.56 4.95
CA ALA A 306 -3.21 -18.58 5.51
C ALA A 306 -3.57 -18.94 6.96
N TYR A 307 -3.85 -17.94 7.79
CA TYR A 307 -4.29 -18.13 9.17
C TYR A 307 -5.61 -18.91 9.23
N ARG A 308 -6.61 -18.53 8.44
CA ARG A 308 -7.91 -19.21 8.42
C ARG A 308 -7.80 -20.67 7.98
N ALA A 309 -6.95 -20.93 6.97
CA ALA A 309 -6.66 -22.29 6.53
C ALA A 309 -6.01 -23.10 7.66
N ALA A 310 -5.01 -22.55 8.37
CA ALA A 310 -4.35 -23.20 9.48
C ALA A 310 -5.29 -23.46 10.66
N ALA A 311 -6.11 -22.48 11.03
CA ALA A 311 -7.06 -22.61 12.14
C ALA A 311 -8.12 -23.68 11.84
N LYS A 312 -8.64 -23.71 10.60
CA LYS A 312 -9.58 -24.75 10.16
C LYS A 312 -8.94 -26.13 10.22
N TYR A 313 -7.78 -26.29 9.59
CA TYR A 313 -7.07 -27.58 9.59
C TYR A 313 -6.76 -28.06 11.01
N ALA A 314 -6.28 -27.18 11.88
CA ALA A 314 -5.97 -27.52 13.26
C ALA A 314 -7.21 -27.97 14.06
N GLY A 315 -8.39 -27.43 13.79
CA GLY A 315 -9.66 -27.84 14.38
C GLY A 315 -10.17 -29.19 13.90
N GLU A 316 -9.83 -29.57 12.67
CA GLU A 316 -10.28 -30.82 12.03
C GLU A 316 -9.28 -31.97 12.19
N ARG A 317 -7.98 -31.71 12.22
CA ARG A 317 -6.92 -32.71 12.26
C ARG A 317 -6.78 -33.33 13.63
N ILE A 318 -7.07 -34.63 13.74
CA ILE A 318 -6.94 -35.39 14.99
C ILE A 318 -5.55 -36.03 15.07
N GLN A 319 -4.80 -35.75 16.15
CA GLN A 319 -3.58 -36.46 16.58
C GLN A 319 -3.58 -36.60 18.10
N PHE A 320 -2.97 -37.65 18.62
CA PHE A 320 -2.93 -37.92 20.06
C PHE A 320 -4.32 -37.96 20.70
N GLY A 321 -5.35 -38.35 19.95
CA GLY A 321 -6.73 -38.48 20.40
C GLY A 321 -7.57 -37.21 20.46
N ALA A 322 -7.05 -36.08 20.02
CA ALA A 322 -7.74 -34.79 20.02
C ALA A 322 -7.41 -33.96 18.78
N PRO A 323 -8.21 -32.91 18.43
CA PRO A 323 -7.82 -31.88 17.44
C PRO A 323 -6.47 -31.27 17.80
N ILE A 324 -5.59 -31.07 16.81
CA ILE A 324 -4.27 -30.49 17.08
C ILE A 324 -4.38 -29.05 17.60
N ALA A 325 -5.48 -28.36 17.35
CA ALA A 325 -5.79 -27.06 17.95
C ALA A 325 -5.82 -27.09 19.48
N GLU A 326 -5.99 -28.24 20.11
CA GLU A 326 -5.97 -28.37 21.56
C GLU A 326 -4.55 -28.48 22.14
N LEU A 327 -3.56 -28.80 21.31
CA LEU A 327 -2.16 -28.85 21.71
C LEU A 327 -1.63 -27.46 22.03
N THR A 328 -1.01 -27.26 23.19
CA THR A 328 -0.57 -25.96 23.68
C THR A 328 0.36 -25.22 22.70
N ALA A 329 1.30 -25.95 22.08
CA ALA A 329 2.22 -25.35 21.10
C ALA A 329 1.50 -24.89 19.82
N VAL A 330 0.50 -25.63 19.34
CA VAL A 330 -0.31 -25.23 18.18
C VAL A 330 -1.21 -24.05 18.52
N LYS A 331 -1.81 -24.04 19.73
CA LYS A 331 -2.57 -22.86 20.22
C LYS A 331 -1.73 -21.60 20.26
N ALA A 332 -0.50 -21.70 20.77
CA ALA A 332 0.42 -20.56 20.83
C ALA A 332 0.71 -20.04 19.43
N LEU A 333 1.04 -20.93 18.48
CA LEU A 333 1.32 -20.59 17.10
C LEU A 333 0.14 -19.88 16.42
N LEU A 334 -1.08 -20.42 16.56
CA LEU A 334 -2.30 -19.81 16.03
C LEU A 334 -2.60 -18.45 16.68
N ALA A 335 -2.33 -18.29 17.98
CA ALA A 335 -2.50 -17.02 18.68
C ALA A 335 -1.50 -15.97 18.17
N ASP A 336 -0.23 -16.36 18.00
CA ASP A 336 0.82 -15.47 17.47
C ASP A 336 0.49 -15.00 16.04
N MET A 337 0.05 -15.92 15.16
CA MET A 337 -0.42 -15.59 13.82
C MET A 337 -1.57 -14.56 13.86
N LYS A 338 -2.62 -14.83 14.66
CA LYS A 338 -3.81 -13.97 14.75
C LYS A 338 -3.46 -12.59 15.27
N VAL A 339 -2.68 -12.52 16.33
CA VAL A 339 -2.30 -11.24 16.97
C VAL A 339 -1.38 -10.41 16.08
N SER A 340 -0.46 -11.06 15.35
CA SER A 340 0.40 -10.39 14.38
C SER A 340 -0.41 -9.78 13.22
N ILE A 341 -1.43 -10.49 12.72
CA ILE A 341 -2.35 -10.00 11.70
C ILE A 341 -3.13 -8.78 12.23
N GLU A 342 -3.63 -8.81 13.47
CA GLU A 342 -4.37 -7.69 14.05
C GLU A 342 -3.48 -6.46 14.26
N ALA A 343 -2.25 -6.64 14.72
CA ALA A 343 -1.27 -5.56 14.91
C ALA A 343 -0.89 -4.89 13.58
N ALA A 344 -0.59 -5.69 12.57
CA ALA A 344 -0.26 -5.19 11.23
C ALA A 344 -1.46 -4.49 10.58
N ARG A 345 -2.68 -5.02 10.75
CA ARG A 345 -3.93 -4.39 10.29
C ARG A 345 -4.15 -3.03 10.97
N ALA A 346 -3.91 -2.91 12.27
CA ALA A 346 -4.04 -1.63 12.96
C ALA A 346 -3.07 -0.58 12.40
N LEU A 347 -1.82 -0.94 12.13
CA LEU A 347 -0.84 -0.04 11.50
C LEU A 347 -1.21 0.31 10.05
N LEU A 348 -1.70 -0.65 9.27
CA LEU A 348 -2.13 -0.46 7.89
C LEU A 348 -3.23 0.61 7.79
N TYR A 349 -4.29 0.48 8.59
CA TYR A 349 -5.41 1.40 8.54
C TYR A 349 -5.11 2.76 9.19
N GLU A 350 -4.25 2.80 10.21
CA GLU A 350 -3.70 4.08 10.72
C GLU A 350 -2.92 4.82 9.62
N THR A 351 -2.15 4.07 8.81
CA THR A 351 -1.43 4.64 7.67
C THR A 351 -2.38 5.14 6.60
N ALA A 352 -3.43 4.39 6.27
CA ALA A 352 -4.43 4.80 5.30
C ALA A 352 -5.13 6.10 5.69
N LEU A 353 -5.50 6.29 6.97
CA LEU A 353 -6.06 7.54 7.48
C LEU A 353 -5.10 8.73 7.33
N ILE A 354 -3.81 8.54 7.60
CA ILE A 354 -2.79 9.59 7.42
C ILE A 354 -2.70 9.99 5.94
N VAL A 355 -2.76 9.02 5.02
CA VAL A 355 -2.75 9.26 3.57
C VAL A 355 -4.02 9.97 3.12
N ASP A 356 -5.19 9.51 3.56
CA ASP A 356 -6.47 10.13 3.25
C ASP A 356 -6.55 11.59 3.71
N LEU A 357 -6.11 11.87 4.95
CA LEU A 357 -6.10 13.24 5.47
C LEU A 357 -5.12 14.12 4.69
N LYS A 358 -3.95 13.59 4.34
CA LYS A 358 -2.98 14.30 3.48
C LYS A 358 -3.61 14.68 2.14
N GLU A 359 -4.28 13.74 1.46
CA GLU A 359 -4.89 13.97 0.16
C GLU A 359 -6.06 14.94 0.23
N GLY A 360 -6.91 14.82 1.26
CA GLY A 360 -7.98 15.78 1.52
C GLY A 360 -7.48 17.20 1.76
N LEU A 361 -6.37 17.36 2.50
CA LEU A 361 -5.72 18.66 2.69
C LEU A 361 -5.12 19.22 1.41
N GLU A 362 -4.49 18.40 0.57
CA GLU A 362 -4.00 18.79 -0.75
C GLU A 362 -5.14 19.30 -1.64
N HIS A 363 -6.27 18.59 -1.65
CA HIS A 363 -7.47 18.98 -2.37
C HIS A 363 -8.03 20.32 -1.88
N ARG A 364 -8.21 20.49 -0.57
CA ARG A 364 -8.74 21.73 0.03
C ARG A 364 -7.81 22.94 -0.24
N ILE A 365 -6.51 22.77 -0.15
CA ILE A 365 -5.54 23.82 -0.49
C ILE A 365 -5.72 24.27 -1.93
N ALA A 366 -5.85 23.32 -2.87
CA ALA A 366 -6.04 23.67 -4.29
C ALA A 366 -7.35 24.45 -4.52
N GLN A 367 -8.42 24.13 -3.79
CA GLN A 367 -9.69 24.85 -3.86
C GLN A 367 -9.56 26.29 -3.34
N VAL A 368 -8.98 26.48 -2.15
CA VAL A 368 -8.82 27.81 -1.54
C VAL A 368 -7.88 28.67 -2.37
N GLN A 369 -6.84 28.11 -3.00
CA GLN A 369 -5.97 28.82 -3.93
C GLN A 369 -6.74 29.33 -5.16
N ARG A 370 -7.57 28.50 -5.78
CA ARG A 370 -8.42 28.91 -6.91
C ARG A 370 -9.38 30.04 -6.54
N LEU A 371 -9.98 30.00 -5.35
CA LEU A 371 -10.84 31.07 -4.85
C LEU A 371 -10.07 32.40 -4.67
N GLN A 372 -8.81 32.34 -4.22
CA GLN A 372 -7.95 33.54 -4.12
C GLN A 372 -7.59 34.11 -5.49
N GLU A 373 -7.25 33.28 -6.46
CA GLU A 373 -6.91 33.69 -7.83
C GLU A 373 -8.10 34.37 -8.53
N ASP A 374 -9.30 33.82 -8.35
CA ASP A 374 -10.54 34.40 -8.88
C ASP A 374 -10.85 35.74 -8.24
N ALA A 375 -10.70 35.88 -6.92
CA ALA A 375 -10.89 37.13 -6.19
C ALA A 375 -9.89 38.20 -6.58
N ALA A 376 -8.68 37.81 -7.00
CA ALA A 376 -7.65 38.73 -7.52
C ALA A 376 -7.90 39.20 -8.97
N GLY A 377 -8.92 38.68 -9.65
CA GLY A 377 -9.35 39.13 -10.97
C GLY A 377 -8.55 38.55 -12.14
N ASP A 378 -7.83 37.45 -11.95
CA ASP A 378 -7.10 36.79 -13.04
C ASP A 378 -8.08 36.19 -14.05
N ALA A 379 -8.04 36.73 -15.29
CA ALA A 379 -8.97 36.41 -16.38
C ALA A 379 -8.91 34.92 -16.81
N THR A 380 -7.84 34.19 -16.46
CA THR A 380 -7.65 32.77 -16.77
C THR A 380 -8.37 31.86 -15.81
N SER A 381 -8.78 32.34 -14.62
CA SER A 381 -9.42 31.57 -13.55
C SER A 381 -10.96 31.72 -13.46
N ARG A 382 -11.55 32.70 -14.17
CA ARG A 382 -12.98 33.08 -14.06
C ARG A 382 -14.04 32.00 -14.35
N GLY A 383 -13.65 30.83 -14.84
CA GLY A 383 -14.56 29.70 -15.04
C GLY A 383 -14.40 28.59 -14.00
N ALA A 384 -13.25 28.53 -13.36
CA ALA A 384 -12.88 27.41 -12.48
C ALA A 384 -13.48 27.52 -11.05
N ALA A 385 -13.77 28.74 -10.58
CA ALA A 385 -14.33 28.99 -9.26
C ALA A 385 -15.87 28.95 -9.20
N ALA A 386 -16.57 28.92 -10.34
CA ALA A 386 -18.04 28.90 -10.38
C ALA A 386 -18.63 27.67 -9.63
N GLY A 387 -17.92 26.54 -9.61
CA GLY A 387 -18.29 25.35 -8.85
C GLY A 387 -17.94 25.39 -7.35
N LEU A 388 -17.14 26.39 -6.90
CA LEU A 388 -16.66 26.49 -5.53
C LEU A 388 -17.39 27.52 -4.67
N SER A 389 -18.45 28.15 -5.20
CA SER A 389 -19.22 29.21 -4.54
C SER A 389 -19.90 28.77 -3.22
N HIS A 390 -20.02 27.47 -2.98
CA HIS A 390 -20.56 26.90 -1.75
C HIS A 390 -19.54 26.84 -0.60
N LEU A 391 -18.24 27.00 -0.91
CA LEU A 391 -17.18 26.99 0.08
C LEU A 391 -17.06 28.40 0.69
N ALA A 392 -17.64 28.60 1.88
CA ALA A 392 -17.44 29.83 2.62
C ALA A 392 -16.01 29.86 3.17
N VAL A 393 -15.22 30.85 2.73
CA VAL A 393 -13.87 31.11 3.22
C VAL A 393 -13.78 32.55 3.66
N ASP A 394 -13.77 32.80 4.96
CA ASP A 394 -13.75 34.15 5.52
C ASP A 394 -12.39 34.85 5.32
N ASP A 395 -11.30 34.13 5.58
CA ASP A 395 -9.92 34.59 5.34
C ASP A 395 -9.11 33.47 4.63
N PRO A 396 -9.08 33.48 3.28
CA PRO A 396 -8.35 32.49 2.51
C PRO A 396 -6.84 32.42 2.83
N ALA A 397 -6.22 33.54 3.22
CA ALA A 397 -4.80 33.58 3.52
C ALA A 397 -4.49 32.89 4.87
N ALA A 398 -5.33 33.12 5.89
CA ALA A 398 -5.22 32.48 7.18
C ALA A 398 -5.48 30.96 7.05
N GLU A 399 -6.56 30.56 6.37
CA GLU A 399 -6.88 29.14 6.13
C GLU A 399 -5.75 28.42 5.38
N LEU A 400 -5.21 28.99 4.32
CA LEU A 400 -4.07 28.40 3.59
C LEU A 400 -2.83 28.22 4.46
N LYS A 401 -2.56 29.13 5.37
CA LYS A 401 -1.42 29.02 6.29
C LYS A 401 -1.58 27.82 7.22
N GLU A 402 -2.77 27.64 7.79
CA GLU A 402 -3.10 26.52 8.67
C GLU A 402 -3.07 25.19 7.93
N LEU A 403 -3.77 25.09 6.79
CA LEU A 403 -3.81 23.89 5.97
C LEU A 403 -2.41 23.45 5.51
N ARG A 404 -1.55 24.40 5.09
CA ARG A 404 -0.17 24.11 4.68
C ARG A 404 0.69 23.62 5.84
N ALA A 405 0.50 24.15 7.05
CA ALA A 405 1.20 23.68 8.24
C ALA A 405 0.82 22.24 8.59
N GLU A 406 -0.49 21.96 8.55
CA GLU A 406 -1.00 20.61 8.78
C GLU A 406 -0.56 19.63 7.68
N LEU A 407 -0.66 20.01 6.41
CA LEU A 407 -0.19 19.20 5.28
C LEU A 407 1.30 18.85 5.41
N LYS A 408 2.13 19.79 5.85
CA LYS A 408 3.55 19.54 6.12
C LYS A 408 3.75 18.46 7.19
N ARG A 409 2.90 18.46 8.24
CA ARG A 409 2.89 17.42 9.27
C ARG A 409 2.46 16.07 8.69
N MET A 410 1.35 16.03 7.93
CA MET A 410 0.85 14.80 7.33
C MET A 410 1.82 14.20 6.31
N ASN A 411 2.49 15.03 5.51
CA ASN A 411 3.53 14.56 4.59
C ASN A 411 4.69 13.85 5.30
N ARG A 412 5.12 14.36 6.46
CA ARG A 412 6.18 13.71 7.27
C ARG A 412 5.68 12.38 7.85
N LEU A 413 4.45 12.33 8.34
CA LEU A 413 3.85 11.11 8.88
C LEU A 413 3.63 10.08 7.77
N ALA A 414 3.08 10.44 6.63
CA ALA A 414 2.90 9.54 5.49
C ALA A 414 4.24 8.98 5.01
N GLY A 415 5.29 9.82 4.93
CA GLY A 415 6.65 9.39 4.59
C GLY A 415 7.29 8.43 5.58
N LEU A 416 6.83 8.42 6.84
CA LEU A 416 7.27 7.48 7.88
C LEU A 416 6.40 6.21 7.91
N TYR A 417 5.08 6.36 7.93
CA TYR A 417 4.13 5.28 8.17
C TYR A 417 3.98 4.35 6.97
N THR A 418 3.94 4.88 5.74
CA THR A 418 3.77 4.06 4.53
C THR A 418 4.88 3.00 4.37
N PRO A 419 6.18 3.32 4.45
CA PRO A 419 7.20 2.29 4.41
C PRO A 419 7.17 1.35 5.63
N MET A 420 6.81 1.83 6.83
CA MET A 420 6.65 0.98 8.01
C MET A 420 5.50 -0.01 7.84
N ALA A 421 4.34 0.41 7.35
CA ALA A 421 3.20 -0.46 7.10
C ALA A 421 3.56 -1.53 6.06
N LYS A 422 4.22 -1.16 4.95
CA LYS A 422 4.67 -2.12 3.94
C LYS A 422 5.66 -3.13 4.54
N ALA A 423 6.67 -2.69 5.27
CA ALA A 423 7.63 -3.60 5.90
C ALA A 423 6.95 -4.53 6.91
N CYS A 424 6.13 -3.99 7.81
CA CYS A 424 5.40 -4.75 8.84
C CYS A 424 4.50 -5.82 8.23
N CYS A 425 3.57 -5.43 7.36
CA CYS A 425 2.57 -6.35 6.80
C CYS A 425 3.23 -7.45 5.95
N THR A 426 4.28 -7.11 5.18
CA THR A 426 4.91 -8.10 4.28
C THR A 426 5.81 -9.08 5.02
N GLU A 427 6.56 -8.66 6.05
CA GLU A 427 7.33 -9.58 6.91
C GLU A 427 6.36 -10.45 7.75
N MET A 428 5.30 -9.86 8.31
CA MET A 428 4.26 -10.60 9.03
C MET A 428 3.61 -11.67 8.14
N ALA A 429 3.24 -11.34 6.90
CA ALA A 429 2.61 -12.31 6.01
C ALA A 429 3.53 -13.48 5.66
N ASN A 430 4.82 -13.24 5.45
CA ASN A 430 5.81 -14.29 5.23
C ASN A 430 5.94 -15.20 6.46
N GLN A 431 5.93 -14.65 7.70
CA GLN A 431 5.96 -15.45 8.91
C GLN A 431 4.67 -16.24 9.12
N VAL A 432 3.51 -15.60 8.94
CA VAL A 432 2.20 -16.28 9.10
C VAL A 432 2.02 -17.42 8.10
N THR A 433 2.44 -17.26 6.85
CA THR A 433 2.37 -18.33 5.85
C THR A 433 3.35 -19.46 6.15
N TYR A 434 4.54 -19.15 6.66
CA TYR A 434 5.48 -20.16 7.17
C TYR A 434 4.87 -20.96 8.32
N ASP A 435 4.29 -20.31 9.31
CA ASP A 435 3.66 -20.96 10.47
C ASP A 435 2.42 -21.76 10.06
N SER A 436 1.66 -21.29 9.07
CA SER A 436 0.53 -22.01 8.49
C SER A 436 0.97 -23.36 7.89
N LEU A 437 2.09 -23.40 7.15
CA LEU A 437 2.69 -24.65 6.66
C LEU A 437 3.08 -25.57 7.82
N GLN A 438 3.68 -25.04 8.89
CA GLN A 438 4.05 -25.81 10.08
C GLN A 438 2.82 -26.46 10.75
N VAL A 439 1.71 -25.71 10.89
CA VAL A 439 0.45 -26.25 11.44
C VAL A 439 -0.08 -27.40 10.59
N HIS A 440 0.03 -27.34 9.26
CA HIS A 440 -0.41 -28.42 8.36
C HIS A 440 0.56 -29.61 8.33
N GLY A 441 1.82 -29.42 8.76
CA GLY A 441 2.84 -30.47 8.68
C GLY A 441 3.09 -30.92 7.24
N GLY A 442 3.29 -32.21 7.01
CA GLY A 442 3.51 -32.75 5.66
C GLY A 442 2.40 -32.46 4.65
N SER A 443 1.16 -32.32 5.10
CA SER A 443 0.02 -31.94 4.26
C SER A 443 0.19 -30.54 3.67
N GLY A 444 0.75 -29.61 4.43
CA GLY A 444 0.98 -28.23 3.96
C GLY A 444 2.01 -28.10 2.82
N TYR A 445 2.86 -29.10 2.67
CA TYR A 445 3.84 -29.14 1.58
C TYR A 445 3.26 -29.66 0.25
N MET A 446 2.05 -30.22 0.30
CA MET A 446 1.36 -30.79 -0.86
C MET A 446 0.42 -29.76 -1.50
N ARG A 447 0.37 -29.73 -2.83
CA ARG A 447 -0.50 -28.84 -3.62
C ARG A 447 -2.01 -29.12 -3.47
N ASP A 448 -2.38 -30.13 -2.66
CA ASP A 448 -3.77 -30.41 -2.28
C ASP A 448 -4.31 -29.39 -1.25
N PHE A 449 -3.43 -28.59 -0.64
CA PHE A 449 -3.75 -27.60 0.38
C PHE A 449 -3.27 -26.21 -0.06
N ALA A 450 -4.15 -25.22 -0.03
CA ALA A 450 -3.88 -23.87 -0.50
C ALA A 450 -2.74 -23.13 0.25
N VAL A 451 -2.33 -23.63 1.42
CA VAL A 451 -1.28 -22.96 2.24
C VAL A 451 0.09 -22.92 1.56
N GLU A 452 0.42 -23.91 0.71
CA GLU A 452 1.66 -23.88 -0.06
C GLU A 452 1.65 -22.71 -1.06
N ARG A 453 0.52 -22.47 -1.73
CA ARG A 453 0.32 -21.33 -2.62
C ARG A 453 0.43 -20.01 -1.85
N HIS A 454 -0.23 -19.88 -0.70
CA HIS A 454 -0.13 -18.68 0.13
C HIS A 454 1.31 -18.36 0.53
N SER A 455 2.12 -19.39 0.84
CA SER A 455 3.55 -19.21 1.14
C SER A 455 4.37 -18.75 -0.06
N ARG A 456 4.10 -19.29 -1.26
CA ARG A 456 4.75 -18.85 -2.52
C ARG A 456 4.38 -17.41 -2.88
N ASP A 457 3.10 -17.09 -2.76
CA ASP A 457 2.56 -15.79 -3.10
C ASP A 457 3.02 -14.69 -2.11
N ALA A 458 3.10 -14.99 -0.82
CA ALA A 458 3.57 -14.06 0.18
C ALA A 458 5.03 -13.63 -0.05
N ARG A 459 5.87 -14.53 -0.59
CA ARG A 459 7.31 -14.30 -0.66
C ARG A 459 7.72 -13.08 -1.47
N ILE A 460 6.96 -12.73 -2.51
CA ILE A 460 7.28 -11.56 -3.34
C ILE A 460 6.97 -10.24 -2.63
N THR A 461 6.03 -10.23 -1.69
CA THR A 461 5.50 -8.99 -1.10
C THR A 461 6.56 -8.15 -0.38
N ASN A 462 7.57 -8.77 0.22
CA ASN A 462 8.69 -8.08 0.86
C ASN A 462 9.89 -7.82 -0.07
N ILE A 463 9.73 -8.06 -1.38
CA ILE A 463 10.76 -7.84 -2.42
C ILE A 463 10.37 -6.69 -3.34
N TYR A 464 9.22 -6.81 -4.06
CA TYR A 464 8.80 -5.82 -5.04
C TYR A 464 8.24 -4.53 -4.40
N GLU A 465 8.07 -3.48 -5.19
CA GLU A 465 7.70 -2.12 -4.73
C GLU A 465 8.64 -1.60 -3.63
N GLY A 466 9.91 -1.98 -3.76
CA GLY A 466 10.98 -1.72 -2.78
C GLY A 466 11.08 -2.80 -1.71
N THR A 467 12.25 -3.41 -1.60
CA THR A 467 12.54 -4.44 -0.60
C THR A 467 12.32 -3.91 0.83
N THR A 468 12.20 -4.82 1.81
CA THR A 468 12.12 -4.43 3.23
C THR A 468 13.24 -3.47 3.63
N GLN A 469 14.48 -3.68 3.14
CA GLN A 469 15.58 -2.77 3.44
C GLN A 469 15.37 -1.36 2.86
N LEU A 470 14.78 -1.23 1.66
CA LEU A 470 14.42 0.08 1.11
C LEU A 470 13.31 0.78 1.92
N GLN A 471 12.37 0.02 2.50
CA GLN A 471 11.39 0.57 3.44
C GLN A 471 12.07 1.08 4.72
N VAL A 472 13.04 0.34 5.25
CA VAL A 472 13.85 0.76 6.40
C VAL A 472 14.60 2.05 6.11
N VAL A 473 15.27 2.14 4.95
CA VAL A 473 15.98 3.36 4.52
C VAL A 473 15.03 4.55 4.40
N ALA A 474 13.82 4.33 3.89
CA ALA A 474 12.82 5.40 3.78
C ALA A 474 12.28 5.86 5.15
N ALA A 475 12.12 4.94 6.11
CA ALA A 475 11.51 5.23 7.42
C ALA A 475 12.50 5.79 8.45
N ILE A 476 13.78 5.38 8.40
CA ILE A 476 14.75 5.66 9.49
C ILE A 476 14.92 7.15 9.77
N GLY A 477 14.88 7.99 8.74
CA GLY A 477 14.96 9.44 8.89
C GLY A 477 13.84 10.01 9.76
N GLY A 478 12.61 9.50 9.61
CA GLY A 478 11.44 9.88 10.42
C GLY A 478 11.55 9.41 11.89
N VAL A 479 12.15 8.23 12.12
CA VAL A 479 12.44 7.72 13.47
C VAL A 479 13.45 8.60 14.16
N LEU A 480 14.52 8.97 13.46
CA LEU A 480 15.61 9.77 14.02
C LEU A 480 15.28 11.27 14.13
N SER A 481 14.42 11.85 13.26
CA SER A 481 14.17 13.31 13.21
C SER A 481 13.19 13.83 14.26
N GLY A 482 12.55 12.97 15.06
CA GLY A 482 11.54 13.36 16.04
C GLY A 482 10.10 13.36 15.49
N THR A 483 9.88 13.07 14.19
CA THR A 483 8.53 12.92 13.62
C THR A 483 7.74 11.83 14.35
N LEU A 484 8.38 10.68 14.60
CA LEU A 484 7.81 9.59 15.38
C LEU A 484 7.49 10.02 16.81
N ALA A 485 8.42 10.71 17.49
CA ALA A 485 8.24 11.10 18.89
C ALA A 485 6.97 11.94 19.08
N GLY A 486 6.73 12.93 18.23
CA GLY A 486 5.52 13.75 18.26
C GLY A 486 4.23 12.94 18.06
N ARG A 487 4.24 11.92 17.18
CA ARG A 487 3.09 11.04 17.00
C ARG A 487 2.85 10.14 18.21
N LEU A 488 3.92 9.65 18.84
CA LEU A 488 3.80 8.85 20.06
C LEU A 488 3.27 9.70 21.25
N ASP A 489 3.62 11.00 21.32
CA ASP A 489 3.04 11.93 22.29
C ASP A 489 1.52 12.08 22.09
N GLU A 490 1.04 12.14 20.84
CA GLU A 490 -0.38 12.17 20.52
C GLU A 490 -1.10 10.89 20.99
N TYR A 491 -0.51 9.70 20.80
CA TYR A 491 -1.08 8.46 21.31
C TYR A 491 -1.13 8.44 22.85
N GLU A 492 -0.12 8.96 23.54
CA GLU A 492 -0.08 9.03 25.00
C GLU A 492 -1.07 10.03 25.59
N ALA A 493 -1.43 11.07 24.85
CA ALA A 493 -2.44 12.05 25.27
C ALA A 493 -3.88 11.53 25.21
N GLY A 494 -4.12 10.39 24.54
CA GLY A 494 -5.42 9.74 24.42
C GLY A 494 -5.91 9.12 25.74
N GLU A 495 -7.15 8.67 25.75
CA GLU A 495 -7.74 7.97 26.91
C GLU A 495 -7.27 6.51 26.97
N HIS A 496 -6.73 6.09 28.14
CA HIS A 496 -6.17 4.75 28.37
C HIS A 496 -6.80 4.05 29.59
N GLY A 497 -7.95 4.54 30.07
CA GLY A 497 -8.54 4.17 31.36
C GLY A 497 -8.80 2.69 31.61
N ALA A 498 -9.03 1.89 30.57
CA ALA A 498 -9.34 0.47 30.72
C ALA A 498 -8.11 -0.46 30.82
N THR A 499 -6.89 0.00 30.46
CA THR A 499 -5.70 -0.82 30.33
C THR A 499 -4.40 -0.18 30.83
N PRO A 500 -4.36 0.39 32.05
CA PRO A 500 -3.21 1.17 32.53
C PRO A 500 -1.91 0.36 32.57
N GLU A 501 -1.97 -0.91 32.95
CA GLU A 501 -0.78 -1.78 33.00
C GLU A 501 -0.17 -2.03 31.61
N LEU A 502 -1.00 -2.25 30.59
CA LEU A 502 -0.53 -2.44 29.21
C LEU A 502 0.06 -1.16 28.67
N PHE A 503 -0.59 -0.04 28.94
CA PHE A 503 -0.12 1.27 28.54
C PHE A 503 1.27 1.59 29.12
N GLU A 504 1.48 1.35 30.42
CA GLU A 504 2.81 1.56 31.05
C GLU A 504 3.90 0.65 30.46
N ARG A 505 3.55 -0.56 30.04
CA ARG A 505 4.51 -1.45 29.33
C ARG A 505 4.89 -0.92 27.96
N VAL A 506 3.95 -0.36 27.20
CA VAL A 506 4.23 0.29 25.92
C VAL A 506 5.09 1.54 26.13
N ARG A 507 4.81 2.35 27.16
CA ARG A 507 5.65 3.50 27.55
C ARG A 507 7.08 3.09 27.89
N ALA A 508 7.25 2.01 28.63
CA ALA A 508 8.58 1.47 28.92
C ALA A 508 9.33 1.05 27.65
N ALA A 509 8.64 0.39 26.71
CA ALA A 509 9.21 0.03 25.40
C ALA A 509 9.57 1.28 24.59
N ARG A 510 8.71 2.31 24.59
CA ARG A 510 9.03 3.62 23.99
C ARG A 510 10.29 4.23 24.57
N ALA A 511 10.47 4.20 25.89
CA ALA A 511 11.69 4.72 26.53
C ALA A 511 12.94 3.98 26.06
N ARG A 512 12.86 2.66 25.84
CA ARG A 512 13.96 1.87 25.26
C ARG A 512 14.29 2.28 23.81
N LEU A 513 13.25 2.48 22.98
CA LEU A 513 13.43 3.01 21.63
C LEU A 513 14.11 4.39 21.66
N GLN A 514 13.66 5.28 22.53
CA GLN A 514 14.24 6.62 22.67
C GLN A 514 15.74 6.57 23.09
N ALA A 515 16.10 5.68 24.01
CA ALA A 515 17.49 5.46 24.41
C ALA A 515 18.34 4.95 23.24
N ALA A 516 17.84 3.98 22.46
CA ALA A 516 18.52 3.48 21.28
C ALA A 516 18.69 4.56 20.18
N VAL A 517 17.66 5.37 19.94
CA VAL A 517 17.72 6.52 19.02
C VAL A 517 18.75 7.55 19.50
N ALA A 518 18.77 7.86 20.79
CA ALA A 518 19.75 8.79 21.38
C ALA A 518 21.19 8.29 21.18
N ARG A 519 21.43 6.99 21.40
CA ARG A 519 22.75 6.37 21.19
C ARG A 519 23.25 6.51 19.75
N VAL A 520 22.37 6.24 18.75
CA VAL A 520 22.74 6.36 17.33
C VAL A 520 23.04 7.82 16.96
N ARG A 521 22.29 8.77 17.51
CA ARG A 521 22.52 10.21 17.29
C ARG A 521 23.82 10.70 17.95
N GLU A 522 24.11 10.22 19.16
CA GLU A 522 25.31 10.59 19.91
C GLU A 522 26.60 10.14 19.19
N LEU A 523 26.59 8.93 18.63
CA LEU A 523 27.74 8.41 17.89
C LEU A 523 27.96 9.13 16.55
N ASP A 524 26.92 9.66 15.93
CA ASP A 524 26.93 10.34 14.62
C ASP A 524 27.72 9.58 13.52
N ASP A 525 27.69 8.26 13.60
CA ASP A 525 28.35 7.35 12.66
C ASP A 525 27.32 6.79 11.65
N ALA A 526 27.52 7.07 10.36
CA ALA A 526 26.60 6.65 9.30
C ALA A 526 26.55 5.12 9.15
N ARG A 527 27.70 4.41 9.30
CA ARG A 527 27.78 2.94 9.20
C ARG A 527 27.01 2.30 10.36
N PHE A 528 27.20 2.80 11.58
CA PHE A 528 26.50 2.34 12.77
C PHE A 528 25.00 2.57 12.66
N ARG A 529 24.59 3.75 12.20
CA ARG A 529 23.17 4.06 11.92
C ARG A 529 22.57 3.07 10.91
N ASP A 530 23.24 2.84 9.79
CA ASP A 530 22.73 2.00 8.71
C ASP A 530 22.65 0.52 9.14
N TYR A 531 23.60 0.05 9.95
CA TYR A 531 23.61 -1.29 10.52
C TYR A 531 22.43 -1.51 11.50
N HIS A 532 22.12 -0.52 12.31
CA HIS A 532 21.04 -0.60 13.30
C HIS A 532 19.69 -0.06 12.79
N ALA A 533 19.62 0.49 11.58
CA ALA A 533 18.40 1.10 11.05
C ALA A 533 17.18 0.16 11.08
N ARG A 534 17.37 -1.10 10.67
CA ARG A 534 16.30 -2.10 10.70
C ARG A 534 15.77 -2.34 12.12
N ARG A 535 16.67 -2.50 13.11
CA ARG A 535 16.27 -2.70 14.51
C ARG A 535 15.47 -1.52 15.06
N LEU A 536 15.91 -0.28 14.75
CA LEU A 536 15.19 0.93 15.20
C LEU A 536 13.82 1.06 14.55
N VAL A 537 13.69 0.73 13.27
CA VAL A 537 12.40 0.77 12.57
C VAL A 537 11.46 -0.32 13.08
N GLU A 538 11.94 -1.54 13.32
CA GLU A 538 11.14 -2.63 13.91
C GLU A 538 10.70 -2.31 15.34
N MET A 539 11.58 -1.75 16.18
CA MET A 539 11.21 -1.25 17.51
C MET A 539 10.12 -0.17 17.44
N ALA A 540 10.24 0.75 16.48
CA ALA A 540 9.25 1.80 16.26
C ALA A 540 7.90 1.23 15.83
N ILE A 541 7.88 0.25 14.92
CA ILE A 541 6.67 -0.49 14.49
C ILE A 541 6.04 -1.18 15.70
N ASP A 542 6.80 -1.90 16.51
CA ASP A 542 6.32 -2.59 17.70
C ASP A 542 5.66 -1.62 18.70
N VAL A 543 6.30 -0.47 18.96
CA VAL A 543 5.78 0.56 19.87
C VAL A 543 4.48 1.18 19.32
N ILE A 544 4.43 1.52 18.02
CA ILE A 544 3.21 2.04 17.38
C ILE A 544 2.08 1.01 17.48
N CYS A 545 2.32 -0.23 17.07
CA CYS A 545 1.32 -1.30 17.15
C CYS A 545 0.86 -1.53 18.59
N GLY A 546 1.77 -1.42 19.56
CA GLY A 546 1.44 -1.49 20.98
C GLY A 546 0.43 -0.43 21.40
N TYR A 547 0.65 0.85 21.05
CA TYR A 547 -0.32 1.93 21.34
C TYR A 547 -1.65 1.72 20.61
N LEU A 548 -1.62 1.33 19.34
CA LEU A 548 -2.83 1.10 18.55
C LEU A 548 -3.68 -0.04 19.14
N LEU A 549 -3.06 -1.15 19.53
CA LEU A 549 -3.77 -2.28 20.13
C LEU A 549 -4.28 -1.96 21.54
N VAL A 550 -3.56 -1.19 22.34
CA VAL A 550 -4.02 -0.70 23.66
C VAL A 550 -5.23 0.23 23.49
N ARG A 551 -5.22 1.13 22.50
CA ARG A 551 -6.39 1.93 22.13
C ARG A 551 -7.57 1.04 21.77
N ASP A 552 -7.36 0.04 20.92
CA ASP A 552 -8.41 -0.84 20.43
C ASP A 552 -8.92 -1.83 21.47
N ALA A 553 -8.13 -2.14 22.51
CA ALA A 553 -8.51 -2.99 23.63
C ALA A 553 -9.71 -2.47 24.43
N GLN A 554 -10.04 -1.19 24.28
CA GLN A 554 -11.20 -0.56 24.95
C GLN A 554 -12.53 -0.94 24.26
N LEU A 555 -12.50 -1.48 23.05
CA LEU A 555 -13.69 -1.74 22.25
C LEU A 555 -14.40 -3.05 22.67
N ASP A 556 -13.63 -4.10 22.95
CA ASP A 556 -14.16 -5.40 23.34
C ASP A 556 -13.14 -6.29 24.06
N ALA A 557 -13.64 -7.34 24.74
CA ALA A 557 -12.81 -8.27 25.51
C ALA A 557 -11.81 -9.07 24.67
N ARG A 558 -12.13 -9.39 23.40
CA ARG A 558 -11.25 -10.13 22.51
C ARG A 558 -10.03 -9.27 22.13
N ARG A 559 -10.23 -8.00 21.82
CA ARG A 559 -9.16 -7.05 21.51
C ARG A 559 -8.25 -6.79 22.72
N LEU A 560 -8.82 -6.82 23.92
CA LEU A 560 -8.02 -6.77 25.14
C LEU A 560 -7.08 -7.96 25.26
N LEU A 561 -7.54 -9.18 24.91
CA LEU A 561 -6.70 -10.37 24.92
C LEU A 561 -5.59 -10.28 23.87
N ALA A 562 -5.90 -9.80 22.66
CA ALA A 562 -4.92 -9.57 21.60
C ALA A 562 -3.85 -8.53 22.03
N ALA A 563 -4.27 -7.41 22.61
CA ALA A 563 -3.36 -6.39 23.14
C ALA A 563 -2.44 -6.95 24.23
N ARG A 564 -2.97 -7.73 25.18
CA ARG A 564 -2.16 -8.40 26.22
C ARG A 564 -1.09 -9.30 25.65
N HIS A 565 -1.48 -10.14 24.70
CA HIS A 565 -0.55 -11.08 24.06
C HIS A 565 0.53 -10.35 23.26
N PHE A 566 0.14 -9.37 22.45
CA PHE A 566 1.08 -8.56 21.67
C PHE A 566 2.08 -7.80 22.54
N VAL A 567 1.59 -7.07 23.55
CA VAL A 567 2.44 -6.27 24.46
C VAL A 567 3.42 -7.14 25.25
N ALA A 568 3.02 -8.39 25.59
CA ALA A 568 3.93 -9.34 26.23
C ALA A 568 5.12 -9.68 25.31
N GLY A 569 4.86 -10.07 24.06
CA GLY A 569 5.90 -10.41 23.08
C GLY A 569 6.73 -9.19 22.65
N MET A 570 6.07 -8.05 22.37
CA MET A 570 6.70 -6.79 22.00
C MET A 570 7.76 -6.34 23.03
N THR A 571 7.45 -6.46 24.33
CA THR A 571 8.39 -6.07 25.37
C THR A 571 9.74 -6.79 25.21
N GLY A 572 9.71 -8.10 24.98
CA GLY A 572 10.94 -8.89 24.77
C GLY A 572 11.69 -8.51 23.49
N ARG A 573 10.98 -8.28 22.38
CA ARG A 573 11.60 -7.89 21.11
C ARG A 573 12.28 -6.52 21.22
N VAL A 574 11.59 -5.53 21.79
CA VAL A 574 12.11 -4.17 21.94
C VAL A 574 13.31 -4.15 22.90
N GLU A 575 13.26 -4.87 24.03
CA GLU A 575 14.40 -4.96 24.97
C GLU A 575 15.63 -5.60 24.32
N GLY A 576 15.46 -6.71 23.58
CA GLY A 576 16.54 -7.39 22.89
C GLY A 576 17.18 -6.51 21.80
N ALA A 577 16.35 -5.85 20.99
CA ALA A 577 16.83 -4.95 19.95
C ALA A 577 17.55 -3.71 20.55
N ALA A 578 16.98 -3.11 21.60
CA ALA A 578 17.59 -1.98 22.30
C ALA A 578 18.95 -2.37 22.91
N ALA A 579 19.05 -3.54 23.54
CA ALA A 579 20.32 -4.02 24.11
C ALA A 579 21.41 -4.12 23.05
N MET A 580 21.09 -4.63 21.84
CA MET A 580 22.04 -4.70 20.73
C MET A 580 22.53 -3.31 20.26
N VAL A 581 21.63 -2.33 20.18
CA VAL A 581 21.98 -0.96 19.78
C VAL A 581 22.82 -0.26 20.85
N LEU A 582 22.44 -0.41 22.12
CA LEU A 582 23.09 0.28 23.24
C LEU A 582 24.46 -0.28 23.56
N ALA A 583 24.67 -1.59 23.40
CA ALA A 583 25.95 -2.26 23.61
C ALA A 583 26.87 -2.23 22.38
N GLY A 584 26.34 -1.92 21.18
CA GLY A 584 27.09 -1.98 19.92
C GLY A 584 28.22 -0.96 19.84
N ASP A 585 29.32 -1.38 19.19
CA ASP A 585 30.49 -0.56 18.91
C ASP A 585 30.71 -0.42 17.40
N PRO A 586 30.96 0.78 16.85
CA PRO A 586 31.23 0.96 15.41
C PRO A 586 32.38 0.07 14.89
N GLY A 587 33.38 -0.28 15.73
CA GLY A 587 34.47 -1.18 15.39
C GLY A 587 34.03 -2.62 15.05
N GLU A 588 32.91 -3.08 15.59
CA GLU A 588 32.34 -4.40 15.25
C GLU A 588 31.99 -4.54 13.77
N LEU A 589 31.72 -3.42 13.08
CA LEU A 589 31.38 -3.42 11.65
C LEU A 589 32.56 -3.84 10.76
N ASP A 590 33.79 -3.67 11.22
CA ASP A 590 35.00 -4.10 10.49
C ASP A 590 35.10 -5.63 10.47
N VAL A 591 34.57 -6.30 11.50
CA VAL A 591 34.49 -7.76 11.59
C VAL A 591 33.54 -8.33 10.50
N LEU A 592 32.48 -7.63 10.15
CA LEU A 592 31.54 -8.09 9.12
C LEU A 592 32.22 -8.27 7.75
N SER A 593 33.10 -7.32 7.40
CA SER A 593 33.86 -7.39 6.14
C SER A 593 34.82 -8.59 6.15
N ALA A 594 35.41 -8.90 7.30
CA ALA A 594 36.31 -10.05 7.44
C ALA A 594 35.53 -11.40 7.39
N LEU A 595 34.31 -11.44 7.93
CA LEU A 595 33.45 -12.65 7.91
C LEU A 595 32.88 -12.97 6.52
N THR A 596 32.81 -11.99 5.64
CA THR A 596 32.24 -12.14 4.29
C THR A 596 33.29 -12.13 3.18
N ALA A 597 34.58 -12.00 3.53
CA ALA A 597 35.71 -12.06 2.60
C ALA A 597 36.14 -13.53 2.42
N ASP A 598 35.53 -14.27 1.50
CA ASP A 598 35.95 -15.58 1.00
C ASP A 598 36.70 -15.44 -0.33
#